data_b5d42520fdc01cfd5a07a0445b4c989f
#
_entry.id   b5d42520fdc01cfd5a07a0445b4c989f
#
_cell.length_a   1.000
_cell.length_b   1.000
_cell.length_c   1.000
_cell.angle_alpha   90.00
_cell.angle_beta   90.00
_cell.angle_gamma   90.00
#
_symmetry.space_group_name_H-M   'P 1'
#
loop_
_entity.id
_entity.type
_entity.pdbx_description
1 polymer ?
#
loop_
_entity_poly.entity_id
_entity_poly.type
_entity_poly.pdbx_seq_one_letter_code
_entity_poly.pdbx_strand_id
1 'polypeptide(L)'
;LVEKHLTMYDLMLLDPEADDTYDMVLDLVSHDKERLKMLILLTYADRGGTKMDMTSSQIKQLKLFYQYTLHHKKRESVPNNIKLEFLKMVRLPRELQSQLEIYYKFIQSRKPFLAEMLFRPGQPSELIVCTQDARGFLHKISAVLAFNQLDIVEANIQTLNDKVFDVFKVIDSTGKPIDYGDFFFIQQRIQEDLQRIFINKEPLASIFKERSV
;
A
#
# COMPACT_ATOMS: atom_id res chain seq x y z
N LEU A 1 14.60 11.90 -23.57
CA LEU A 1 14.56 12.06 -22.10
C LEU A 1 14.79 13.53 -21.69
N VAL A 2 15.77 14.23 -22.30
CA VAL A 2 16.10 15.63 -21.91
C VAL A 2 14.90 16.56 -22.02
N GLU A 3 14.10 16.50 -23.08
CA GLU A 3 12.88 17.32 -23.23
C GLU A 3 11.74 16.88 -22.28
N LYS A 4 11.73 15.60 -21.91
CA LYS A 4 10.64 14.98 -21.13
C LYS A 4 10.72 15.22 -19.63
N HIS A 5 11.87 15.67 -19.09
CA HIS A 5 11.97 15.94 -17.66
C HIS A 5 11.11 17.13 -17.22
N LEU A 6 10.87 18.11 -18.09
CA LEU A 6 9.95 19.22 -17.80
C LEU A 6 8.51 18.73 -17.68
N THR A 7 8.08 17.85 -18.60
CA THR A 7 6.75 17.23 -18.52
C THR A 7 6.58 16.39 -17.25
N MET A 8 7.66 15.76 -16.76
CA MET A 8 7.60 15.01 -15.50
C MET A 8 7.27 15.92 -14.31
N TYR A 9 7.71 17.20 -14.32
CA TYR A 9 7.30 18.17 -13.30
C TYR A 9 5.81 18.44 -13.29
N ASP A 10 5.21 18.60 -14.47
CA ASP A 10 3.77 18.83 -14.57
C ASP A 10 2.99 17.62 -14.06
N LEU A 11 3.46 16.42 -14.40
CA LEU A 11 2.83 15.17 -13.93
C LEU A 11 2.95 14.99 -12.41
N MET A 12 4.03 15.49 -11.77
CA MET A 12 4.16 15.42 -10.32
C MET A 12 3.10 16.21 -9.54
N LEU A 13 2.32 17.07 -10.21
CA LEU A 13 1.18 17.77 -9.61
C LEU A 13 -0.10 16.92 -9.59
N LEU A 14 -0.11 15.81 -10.34
CA LEU A 14 -1.23 14.90 -10.41
C LEU A 14 -1.18 13.83 -9.30
N ASP A 15 -2.26 13.10 -9.15
CA ASP A 15 -2.32 11.95 -8.24
C ASP A 15 -1.50 10.78 -8.84
N PRO A 16 -0.41 10.33 -8.18
CA PRO A 16 0.42 9.24 -8.68
C PRO A 16 -0.30 7.88 -8.71
N GLU A 17 -1.41 7.74 -7.96
CA GLU A 17 -2.19 6.51 -7.90
C GLU A 17 -3.25 6.40 -9.01
N ALA A 18 -3.53 7.49 -9.73
CA ALA A 18 -4.49 7.48 -10.81
C ALA A 18 -3.99 6.70 -12.04
N ASP A 19 -4.82 5.83 -12.61
CA ASP A 19 -4.47 5.05 -13.80
C ASP A 19 -4.06 5.92 -14.98
N ASP A 20 -4.75 7.05 -15.18
CA ASP A 20 -4.42 8.01 -16.23
C ASP A 20 -3.04 8.63 -16.04
N THR A 21 -2.67 8.96 -14.81
CA THR A 21 -1.33 9.46 -14.47
C THR A 21 -0.25 8.41 -14.72
N TYR A 22 -0.53 7.16 -14.37
CA TYR A 22 0.35 6.04 -14.66
C TYR A 22 0.58 5.86 -16.16
N ASP A 23 -0.49 5.84 -16.94
CA ASP A 23 -0.40 5.72 -18.41
C ASP A 23 0.40 6.88 -19.01
N MET A 24 0.18 8.13 -18.58
CA MET A 24 0.95 9.31 -19.01
C MET A 24 2.44 9.17 -18.70
N VAL A 25 2.81 8.69 -17.51
CA VAL A 25 4.22 8.48 -17.13
C VAL A 25 4.86 7.38 -17.97
N LEU A 26 4.15 6.28 -18.21
CA LEU A 26 4.65 5.20 -19.07
C LEU A 26 4.85 5.65 -20.53
N ASP A 27 3.95 6.45 -21.06
CA ASP A 27 4.06 7.00 -22.42
C ASP A 27 5.29 7.90 -22.58
N LEU A 28 5.64 8.69 -21.54
CA LEU A 28 6.87 9.48 -21.55
C LEU A 28 8.12 8.64 -21.76
N VAL A 29 8.14 7.44 -21.24
CA VAL A 29 9.30 6.53 -21.27
C VAL A 29 9.14 5.38 -22.27
N SER A 30 8.05 5.41 -23.06
CA SER A 30 7.72 4.35 -24.02
C SER A 30 7.66 2.96 -23.36
N HIS A 31 7.03 2.90 -22.18
CA HIS A 31 6.86 1.69 -21.35
C HIS A 31 8.17 1.01 -20.87
N ASP A 32 9.29 1.74 -20.89
CA ASP A 32 10.61 1.23 -20.52
C ASP A 32 10.97 1.67 -19.07
N LYS A 33 11.12 0.69 -18.17
CA LYS A 33 11.41 0.92 -16.75
C LYS A 33 12.80 1.53 -16.50
N GLU A 34 13.78 1.18 -17.33
CA GLU A 34 15.13 1.77 -17.20
C GLU A 34 15.11 3.24 -17.64
N ARG A 35 14.35 3.56 -18.70
CA ARG A 35 14.13 4.95 -19.09
C ARG A 35 13.36 5.74 -18.04
N LEU A 36 12.41 5.12 -17.32
CA LEU A 36 11.74 5.74 -16.19
C LEU A 36 12.74 6.14 -15.11
N LYS A 37 13.61 5.20 -14.71
CA LYS A 37 14.66 5.46 -13.73
C LYS A 37 15.57 6.61 -14.15
N MET A 38 16.00 6.60 -15.41
CA MET A 38 16.82 7.69 -15.96
C MET A 38 16.08 9.02 -15.99
N LEU A 39 14.78 9.04 -16.36
CA LEU A 39 13.97 10.24 -16.36
C LEU A 39 13.83 10.83 -14.95
N ILE A 40 13.56 10.01 -13.95
CA ILE A 40 13.50 10.41 -12.54
C ILE A 40 14.81 11.01 -12.05
N LEU A 41 15.94 10.35 -12.35
CA LEU A 41 17.27 10.86 -11.98
C LEU A 41 17.60 12.16 -12.69
N LEU A 42 17.25 12.28 -13.97
CA LEU A 42 17.44 13.51 -14.74
C LEU A 42 16.60 14.66 -14.19
N THR A 43 15.34 14.41 -13.86
CA THR A 43 14.43 15.39 -13.25
C THR A 43 14.97 15.90 -11.91
N TYR A 44 15.54 14.99 -11.11
CA TYR A 44 16.19 15.35 -9.84
C TYR A 44 17.47 16.16 -10.07
N ALA A 45 18.34 15.73 -10.99
CA ALA A 45 19.65 16.35 -11.23
C ALA A 45 19.54 17.73 -11.88
N ASP A 46 18.57 17.93 -12.78
CA ASP A 46 18.35 19.21 -13.47
C ASP A 46 18.07 20.35 -12.46
N ARG A 47 17.29 20.09 -11.43
CA ARG A 47 17.02 21.07 -10.37
C ARG A 47 18.21 21.31 -9.45
N GLY A 48 19.00 20.27 -9.14
CA GLY A 48 20.23 20.44 -8.35
C GLY A 48 21.33 21.24 -9.07
N GLY A 49 21.25 21.36 -10.41
CA GLY A 49 22.14 22.18 -11.23
C GLY A 49 21.65 23.62 -11.46
N THR A 50 20.42 23.93 -11.10
CA THR A 50 19.83 25.29 -11.20
C THR A 50 19.81 25.94 -9.82
N LYS A 51 19.71 27.29 -9.76
CA LYS A 51 19.67 28.05 -8.51
C LYS A 51 18.46 27.74 -7.59
N MET A 52 17.61 26.79 -7.97
CA MET A 52 16.44 26.36 -7.19
C MET A 52 16.54 24.85 -6.93
N ASP A 53 17.06 24.47 -5.79
CA ASP A 53 17.03 23.09 -5.32
C ASP A 53 15.57 22.59 -5.15
N MET A 54 15.35 21.29 -5.40
CA MET A 54 14.07 20.68 -5.07
C MET A 54 13.84 20.71 -3.56
N THR A 55 12.65 21.10 -3.17
CA THR A 55 12.23 20.98 -1.76
C THR A 55 12.15 19.50 -1.36
N SER A 56 12.28 19.21 -0.06
CA SER A 56 12.12 17.86 0.47
C SER A 56 10.77 17.25 0.07
N SER A 57 9.70 18.07 -0.03
CA SER A 57 8.38 17.64 -0.49
C SER A 57 8.40 17.20 -1.95
N GLN A 58 9.06 17.95 -2.84
CA GLN A 58 9.15 17.60 -4.26
C GLN A 58 9.99 16.34 -4.49
N ILE A 59 11.08 16.16 -3.72
CA ILE A 59 11.88 14.92 -3.77
C ILE A 59 11.04 13.72 -3.33
N LYS A 60 10.25 13.89 -2.27
CA LYS A 60 9.33 12.85 -1.79
C LYS A 60 8.28 12.51 -2.85
N GLN A 61 7.70 13.51 -3.50
CA GLN A 61 6.73 13.32 -4.58
C GLN A 61 7.35 12.57 -5.77
N LEU A 62 8.55 12.96 -6.20
CA LEU A 62 9.26 12.29 -7.29
C LEU A 62 9.55 10.81 -7.00
N LYS A 63 9.93 10.49 -5.76
CA LYS A 63 10.10 9.11 -5.31
C LYS A 63 8.78 8.33 -5.33
N LEU A 64 7.69 8.95 -4.91
CA LEU A 64 6.35 8.35 -4.97
C LEU A 64 5.99 7.97 -6.41
N PHE A 65 6.11 8.92 -7.36
CA PHE A 65 5.84 8.64 -8.77
C PHE A 65 6.64 7.45 -9.30
N TYR A 66 7.95 7.41 -9.02
CA TYR A 66 8.79 6.30 -9.44
C TYR A 66 8.28 4.96 -8.92
N GLN A 67 7.93 4.91 -7.66
CA GLN A 67 7.55 3.65 -7.03
C GLN A 67 6.15 3.21 -7.40
N TYR A 68 5.18 4.14 -7.46
CA TYR A 68 3.85 3.81 -7.97
C TYR A 68 3.93 3.30 -9.41
N THR A 69 4.72 3.96 -10.29
CA THR A 69 4.86 3.50 -11.67
C THR A 69 5.53 2.13 -11.78
N LEU A 70 6.50 1.80 -10.91
CA LEU A 70 7.13 0.47 -10.92
C LEU A 70 6.20 -0.65 -10.44
N HIS A 71 5.35 -0.35 -9.46
CA HIS A 71 4.52 -1.35 -8.78
C HIS A 71 3.04 -1.30 -9.19
N HIS A 72 2.68 -0.33 -10.02
CA HIS A 72 1.33 -0.21 -10.52
C HIS A 72 0.92 -1.45 -11.31
N LYS A 73 -0.18 -2.03 -10.90
CA LYS A 73 -0.87 -3.08 -11.67
C LYS A 73 -2.13 -2.46 -12.24
N LYS A 74 -2.28 -2.52 -13.57
CA LYS A 74 -3.48 -2.04 -14.24
C LYS A 74 -4.72 -2.63 -13.56
N ARG A 75 -5.66 -1.77 -13.21
CA ARG A 75 -6.87 -2.15 -12.46
C ARG A 75 -7.70 -3.16 -13.25
N GLU A 76 -7.92 -4.33 -12.69
CA GLU A 76 -8.88 -5.29 -13.25
C GLU A 76 -10.30 -4.79 -12.98
N SER A 77 -11.19 -4.89 -13.96
CA SER A 77 -12.60 -4.55 -13.75
C SER A 77 -13.24 -5.54 -12.80
N VAL A 78 -13.61 -5.07 -11.61
CA VAL A 78 -14.26 -5.92 -10.62
C VAL A 78 -15.70 -6.24 -11.06
N PRO A 79 -16.12 -7.51 -11.10
CA PRO A 79 -17.47 -7.90 -11.46
C PRO A 79 -18.54 -7.26 -10.55
N ASN A 80 -19.70 -6.90 -11.13
CA ASN A 80 -20.76 -6.19 -10.40
C ASN A 80 -21.29 -6.94 -9.18
N ASN A 81 -21.36 -8.27 -9.23
CA ASN A 81 -21.78 -9.08 -8.09
C ASN A 81 -20.82 -8.94 -6.90
N ILE A 82 -19.51 -8.88 -7.16
CA ILE A 82 -18.48 -8.67 -6.12
C ILE A 82 -18.56 -7.24 -5.58
N LYS A 83 -18.77 -6.25 -6.45
CA LYS A 83 -18.99 -4.85 -6.01
C LYS A 83 -20.18 -4.74 -5.07
N LEU A 84 -21.30 -5.38 -5.41
CA LEU A 84 -22.52 -5.36 -4.59
C LEU A 84 -22.30 -6.11 -3.25
N GLU A 85 -21.59 -7.23 -3.24
CA GLU A 85 -21.24 -7.92 -2.01
C GLU A 85 -20.35 -7.03 -1.11
N PHE A 86 -19.32 -6.42 -1.67
CA PHE A 86 -18.42 -5.52 -0.97
C PHE A 86 -19.16 -4.30 -0.39
N LEU A 87 -20.02 -3.66 -1.16
CA LEU A 87 -20.81 -2.50 -0.70
C LEU A 87 -21.78 -2.82 0.45
N LYS A 88 -22.16 -4.08 0.62
CA LYS A 88 -22.93 -4.52 1.80
C LYS A 88 -22.08 -4.61 3.07
N MET A 89 -20.76 -4.82 2.91
CA MET A 89 -19.83 -4.88 4.04
C MET A 89 -19.36 -3.50 4.48
N VAL A 90 -19.09 -2.60 3.54
CA VAL A 90 -18.42 -1.32 3.83
C VAL A 90 -19.43 -0.21 4.08
N ARG A 91 -19.34 0.45 5.24
CA ARG A 91 -20.28 1.49 5.66
C ARG A 91 -19.90 2.92 5.22
N LEU A 92 -18.66 3.17 4.79
CA LEU A 92 -18.16 4.51 4.50
C LEU A 92 -17.51 4.60 3.10
N PRO A 93 -17.86 5.63 2.29
CA PRO A 93 -17.48 5.70 0.88
C PRO A 93 -16.09 6.28 0.57
N ARG A 94 -15.27 6.61 1.55
CA ARG A 94 -13.94 7.15 1.29
C ARG A 94 -12.93 6.01 1.15
N GLU A 95 -12.23 5.94 0.03
CA GLU A 95 -11.18 4.95 -0.28
C GLU A 95 -11.67 3.57 -0.76
N LEU A 96 -12.94 3.48 -1.20
CA LEU A 96 -13.58 2.23 -1.59
C LEU A 96 -12.88 1.48 -2.72
N GLN A 97 -12.24 2.17 -3.65
CA GLN A 97 -11.72 1.52 -4.85
C GLN A 97 -10.52 0.60 -4.54
N SER A 98 -9.51 1.09 -3.84
CA SER A 98 -8.34 0.27 -3.47
C SER A 98 -8.73 -0.91 -2.56
N GLN A 99 -9.67 -0.66 -1.64
CA GLN A 99 -10.20 -1.69 -0.75
C GLN A 99 -11.00 -2.76 -1.51
N LEU A 100 -11.82 -2.34 -2.48
CA LEU A 100 -12.57 -3.25 -3.35
C LEU A 100 -11.65 -4.13 -4.19
N GLU A 101 -10.55 -3.60 -4.72
CA GLU A 101 -9.57 -4.35 -5.48
C GLU A 101 -8.87 -5.42 -4.63
N ILE A 102 -8.51 -5.07 -3.39
CA ILE A 102 -7.92 -6.03 -2.44
C ILE A 102 -8.93 -7.14 -2.10
N TYR A 103 -10.20 -6.78 -1.86
CA TYR A 103 -11.25 -7.76 -1.62
C TYR A 103 -11.45 -8.67 -2.84
N TYR A 104 -11.50 -8.11 -4.04
CA TYR A 104 -11.62 -8.88 -5.28
C TYR A 104 -10.43 -9.83 -5.49
N LYS A 105 -9.21 -9.37 -5.25
CA LYS A 105 -8.00 -10.18 -5.27
C LYS A 105 -8.08 -11.34 -4.26
N PHE A 106 -8.62 -11.10 -3.07
CA PHE A 106 -8.87 -12.16 -2.09
C PHE A 106 -9.83 -13.22 -2.63
N ILE A 107 -10.98 -12.79 -3.17
CA ILE A 107 -11.97 -13.72 -3.74
C ILE A 107 -11.38 -14.54 -4.90
N GLN A 108 -10.63 -13.91 -5.80
CA GLN A 108 -10.00 -14.61 -6.93
C GLN A 108 -8.91 -15.59 -6.50
N SER A 109 -8.12 -15.23 -5.51
CA SER A 109 -6.97 -16.04 -5.08
C SER A 109 -7.36 -17.38 -4.47
N ARG A 110 -8.61 -17.52 -4.01
CA ARG A 110 -9.12 -18.67 -3.24
C ARG A 110 -8.25 -19.02 -2.03
N LYS A 111 -7.42 -18.09 -1.57
CA LYS A 111 -6.58 -18.25 -0.39
C LYS A 111 -7.44 -18.09 0.86
N PRO A 112 -7.13 -18.78 1.96
CA PRO A 112 -7.86 -18.61 3.22
C PRO A 112 -7.59 -17.26 3.89
N PHE A 113 -6.54 -16.54 3.45
CA PHE A 113 -6.08 -15.30 4.05
C PHE A 113 -5.37 -14.42 3.01
N LEU A 114 -5.62 -13.11 3.08
CA LEU A 114 -4.89 -12.07 2.36
C LEU A 114 -4.71 -10.87 3.29
N ALA A 115 -3.50 -10.32 3.34
CA ALA A 115 -3.23 -9.03 3.99
C ALA A 115 -2.44 -8.13 3.06
N GLU A 116 -2.87 -6.89 2.94
CA GLU A 116 -2.15 -5.86 2.18
C GLU A 116 -2.10 -4.55 2.96
N MET A 117 -0.99 -3.83 2.85
CA MET A 117 -0.87 -2.48 3.40
C MET A 117 -0.94 -1.46 2.28
N LEU A 118 -1.70 -0.39 2.52
CA LEU A 118 -1.77 0.78 1.66
C LEU A 118 -1.03 1.93 2.33
N PHE A 119 -0.07 2.50 1.63
CA PHE A 119 0.60 3.70 2.06
C PHE A 119 -0.30 4.93 1.85
N ARG A 120 -0.33 5.83 2.86
CA ARG A 120 -1.06 7.10 2.77
C ARG A 120 -0.10 8.25 3.13
N PRO A 121 0.30 9.09 2.16
CA PRO A 121 1.25 10.17 2.43
C PRO A 121 0.75 11.13 3.51
N GLY A 122 1.49 11.26 4.62
CA GLY A 122 1.17 12.15 5.72
C GLY A 122 -0.08 11.76 6.55
N GLN A 123 -0.63 10.58 6.34
CA GLN A 123 -1.78 10.01 7.05
C GLN A 123 -1.44 8.63 7.61
N PRO A 124 -2.23 8.09 8.56
CA PRO A 124 -2.10 6.70 8.95
C PRO A 124 -2.19 5.75 7.76
N SER A 125 -1.25 4.80 7.66
CA SER A 125 -1.30 3.75 6.65
C SER A 125 -2.42 2.75 6.96
N GLU A 126 -2.93 2.05 5.95
CA GLU A 126 -4.00 1.07 6.12
C GLU A 126 -3.46 -0.35 5.98
N LEU A 127 -3.70 -1.19 7.00
CA LEU A 127 -3.58 -2.64 6.86
C LEU A 127 -4.98 -3.20 6.59
N ILE A 128 -5.17 -3.80 5.43
CA ILE A 128 -6.41 -4.46 5.02
C ILE A 128 -6.22 -5.96 5.14
N VAL A 129 -7.14 -6.61 5.82
CA VAL A 129 -7.08 -8.06 6.04
C VAL A 129 -8.38 -8.70 5.61
N CYS A 130 -8.27 -9.69 4.72
CA CYS A 130 -9.36 -10.51 4.25
C CYS A 130 -9.14 -11.97 4.67
N THR A 131 -10.13 -12.58 5.29
CA THR A 131 -10.07 -13.98 5.73
C THR A 131 -11.47 -14.55 5.94
N GLN A 132 -11.54 -15.84 6.26
CA GLN A 132 -12.74 -16.41 6.85
C GLN A 132 -12.77 -16.11 8.34
N ASP A 133 -13.96 -15.93 8.91
CA ASP A 133 -14.11 -15.64 10.34
C ASP A 133 -13.49 -16.74 11.19
N ALA A 134 -12.64 -16.35 12.14
CA ALA A 134 -11.93 -17.26 13.02
C ALA A 134 -11.75 -16.66 14.42
N ARG A 135 -11.96 -17.47 15.44
CA ARG A 135 -11.75 -17.06 16.84
C ARG A 135 -10.30 -16.59 17.07
N GLY A 136 -10.14 -15.49 17.80
CA GLY A 136 -8.83 -14.94 18.16
C GLY A 136 -8.11 -14.23 17.02
N PHE A 137 -8.79 -13.99 15.90
CA PHE A 137 -8.23 -13.31 14.73
C PHE A 137 -7.67 -11.92 15.09
N LEU A 138 -8.48 -11.06 15.71
CA LEU A 138 -8.08 -9.70 16.10
C LEU A 138 -6.88 -9.69 17.06
N HIS A 139 -6.84 -10.62 18.02
CA HIS A 139 -5.71 -10.76 18.93
C HIS A 139 -4.40 -11.00 18.16
N LYS A 140 -4.43 -11.86 17.15
CA LYS A 140 -3.25 -12.17 16.34
C LYS A 140 -2.79 -10.98 15.52
N ILE A 141 -3.73 -10.26 14.88
CA ILE A 141 -3.42 -9.04 14.11
C ILE A 141 -2.81 -7.97 15.04
N SER A 142 -3.47 -7.67 16.15
CA SER A 142 -2.98 -6.66 17.11
C SER A 142 -1.59 -7.01 17.65
N ALA A 143 -1.33 -8.29 17.94
CA ALA A 143 -0.02 -8.74 18.41
C ALA A 143 1.08 -8.55 17.34
N VAL A 144 0.79 -8.86 16.07
CA VAL A 144 1.74 -8.64 14.97
C VAL A 144 2.02 -7.15 14.76
N LEU A 145 0.98 -6.30 14.80
CA LEU A 145 1.15 -4.85 14.65
C LEU A 145 2.01 -4.29 15.80
N ALA A 146 1.68 -4.61 17.04
CA ALA A 146 2.44 -4.18 18.20
C ALA A 146 3.90 -4.66 18.16
N PHE A 147 4.14 -5.91 17.74
CA PHE A 147 5.49 -6.44 17.59
C PHE A 147 6.30 -5.74 16.51
N ASN A 148 5.63 -5.24 15.46
CA ASN A 148 6.24 -4.41 14.42
C ASN A 148 6.25 -2.91 14.77
N GLN A 149 6.03 -2.55 16.05
CA GLN A 149 6.06 -1.18 16.57
C GLN A 149 5.04 -0.26 15.87
N LEU A 150 3.86 -0.78 15.61
CA LEU A 150 2.75 -0.03 15.04
C LEU A 150 1.60 0.07 16.01
N ASP A 151 1.07 1.28 16.14
CA ASP A 151 -0.12 1.59 16.92
C ASP A 151 -1.35 1.66 16.03
N ILE A 152 -2.45 1.06 16.48
CA ILE A 152 -3.74 1.11 15.79
C ILE A 152 -4.48 2.37 16.24
N VAL A 153 -4.75 3.30 15.32
CA VAL A 153 -5.51 4.51 15.61
C VAL A 153 -7.00 4.39 15.27
N GLU A 154 -7.33 3.48 14.35
CA GLU A 154 -8.70 3.19 13.96
C GLU A 154 -8.79 1.74 13.49
N ALA A 155 -9.87 1.06 13.80
CA ALA A 155 -10.17 -0.28 13.29
C ALA A 155 -11.61 -0.34 12.80
N ASN A 156 -11.80 -0.76 11.56
CA ASN A 156 -13.10 -1.02 10.96
C ASN A 156 -13.22 -2.53 10.73
N ILE A 157 -14.02 -3.18 11.56
CA ILE A 157 -14.17 -4.63 11.62
C ILE A 157 -15.49 -5.03 10.99
N GLN A 158 -15.45 -5.87 9.97
CA GLN A 158 -16.62 -6.24 9.19
C GLN A 158 -16.64 -7.70 8.82
N THR A 159 -17.77 -8.35 9.08
CA THR A 159 -17.99 -9.75 8.69
C THR A 159 -19.30 -9.86 7.92
N LEU A 160 -19.25 -10.52 6.77
CA LEU A 160 -20.42 -10.86 5.96
C LEU A 160 -20.26 -12.25 5.39
N ASN A 161 -21.26 -13.12 5.60
CA ASN A 161 -21.26 -14.49 5.08
C ASN A 161 -19.97 -15.26 5.40
N ASP A 162 -19.53 -15.21 6.67
CA ASP A 162 -18.30 -15.82 7.19
C ASP A 162 -16.99 -15.28 6.56
N LYS A 163 -17.07 -14.19 5.81
CA LYS A 163 -15.90 -13.47 5.29
C LYS A 163 -15.66 -12.24 6.14
N VAL A 164 -14.43 -12.09 6.56
CA VAL A 164 -13.91 -10.92 7.27
C VAL A 164 -13.25 -9.98 6.28
N PHE A 165 -13.55 -8.70 6.41
CA PHE A 165 -12.88 -7.61 5.73
C PHE A 165 -12.60 -6.51 6.73
N ASP A 166 -11.41 -6.54 7.32
CA ASP A 166 -11.01 -5.62 8.37
C ASP A 166 -9.97 -4.62 7.85
N VAL A 167 -10.15 -3.37 8.24
CA VAL A 167 -9.24 -2.26 7.91
C VAL A 167 -8.71 -1.66 9.20
N PHE A 168 -7.39 -1.68 9.37
CA PHE A 168 -6.70 -1.07 10.50
C PHE A 168 -5.91 0.13 10.01
N LYS A 169 -6.18 1.32 10.53
CA LYS A 169 -5.32 2.49 10.32
C LYS A 169 -4.21 2.47 11.37
N VAL A 170 -2.98 2.51 10.89
CA VAL A 170 -1.79 2.34 11.72
C VAL A 170 -0.80 3.48 11.55
N ILE A 171 -0.13 3.79 12.64
CA ILE A 171 0.97 4.76 12.74
C ILE A 171 2.17 4.09 13.39
N ASP A 172 3.33 4.73 13.36
CA ASP A 172 4.50 4.24 14.10
C ASP A 172 4.35 4.41 15.62
N SER A 173 5.20 3.76 16.40
CA SER A 173 5.19 3.84 17.87
C SER A 173 5.56 5.24 18.42
N THR A 174 5.97 6.17 17.57
CA THR A 174 6.19 7.58 17.95
C THR A 174 4.95 8.46 17.75
N GLY A 175 3.85 7.86 17.30
CA GLY A 175 2.59 8.57 17.02
C GLY A 175 2.56 9.29 15.67
N LYS A 176 3.44 8.94 14.73
CA LYS A 176 3.52 9.57 13.41
C LYS A 176 3.11 8.61 12.30
N PRO A 177 2.62 9.13 11.16
CA PRO A 177 2.46 8.35 9.96
C PRO A 177 3.78 7.66 9.56
N ILE A 178 3.69 6.40 9.12
CA ILE A 178 4.85 5.62 8.68
C ILE A 178 5.55 6.39 7.54
N ASP A 179 6.87 6.55 7.65
CA ASP A 179 7.65 7.16 6.56
C ASP A 179 7.68 6.22 5.36
N TYR A 180 7.69 6.81 4.18
CA TYR A 180 7.71 6.04 2.94
C TYR A 180 8.94 5.14 2.82
N GLY A 181 10.10 5.59 3.32
CA GLY A 181 11.33 4.81 3.32
C GLY A 181 11.23 3.50 4.11
N ASP A 182 10.46 3.51 5.19
CA ASP A 182 10.28 2.36 6.08
C ASP A 182 9.07 1.50 5.68
N PHE A 183 8.11 2.07 4.93
CA PHE A 183 6.84 1.43 4.63
C PHE A 183 6.99 0.04 4.00
N PHE A 184 7.80 -0.10 2.97
CA PHE A 184 7.96 -1.38 2.26
C PHE A 184 8.59 -2.46 3.14
N PHE A 185 9.55 -2.08 3.97
CA PHE A 185 10.17 -3.00 4.91
C PHE A 185 9.16 -3.46 5.98
N ILE A 186 8.39 -2.53 6.53
CA ILE A 186 7.33 -2.82 7.50
C ILE A 186 6.25 -3.69 6.85
N GLN A 187 5.79 -3.33 5.66
CA GLN A 187 4.80 -4.10 4.90
C GLN A 187 5.24 -5.55 4.70
N GLN A 188 6.46 -5.76 4.22
CA GLN A 188 7.00 -7.10 4.00
C GLN A 188 7.02 -7.91 5.29
N ARG A 189 7.53 -7.33 6.37
CA ARG A 189 7.59 -8.01 7.68
C ARG A 189 6.22 -8.40 8.20
N ILE A 190 5.25 -7.52 8.12
CA ILE A 190 3.87 -7.80 8.53
C ILE A 190 3.27 -8.91 7.68
N GLN A 191 3.45 -8.87 6.37
CA GLN A 191 2.94 -9.91 5.47
C GLN A 191 3.55 -11.28 5.77
N GLU A 192 4.86 -11.35 6.01
CA GLU A 192 5.55 -12.57 6.40
C GLU A 192 5.02 -13.13 7.74
N ASP A 193 4.91 -12.29 8.76
CA ASP A 193 4.39 -12.69 10.08
C ASP A 193 2.95 -13.20 10.01
N LEU A 194 2.09 -12.47 9.30
CA LEU A 194 0.71 -12.87 9.14
C LEU A 194 0.57 -14.16 8.31
N GLN A 195 1.40 -14.35 7.28
CA GLN A 195 1.44 -15.59 6.52
C GLN A 195 1.85 -16.77 7.40
N ARG A 196 2.88 -16.63 8.21
CA ARG A 196 3.31 -17.66 9.17
C ARG A 196 2.20 -18.05 10.14
N ILE A 197 1.46 -17.07 10.66
CA ILE A 197 0.38 -17.27 11.63
C ILE A 197 -0.86 -17.89 10.99
N PHE A 198 -1.31 -17.33 9.86
CA PHE A 198 -2.62 -17.70 9.29
C PHE A 198 -2.55 -18.84 8.29
N ILE A 199 -1.46 -18.96 7.54
CA ILE A 199 -1.26 -20.02 6.56
C ILE A 199 -0.50 -21.19 7.17
N ASN A 200 0.68 -20.94 7.76
CA ASN A 200 1.54 -22.00 8.30
C ASN A 200 1.10 -22.46 9.70
N LYS A 201 0.16 -21.75 10.34
CA LYS A 201 -0.36 -22.06 11.69
C LYS A 201 0.71 -22.00 12.80
N GLU A 202 1.74 -21.21 12.62
CA GLU A 202 2.79 -21.05 13.62
C GLU A 202 2.26 -20.29 14.87
N PRO A 203 2.67 -20.68 16.08
CA PRO A 203 2.31 -19.96 17.30
C PRO A 203 2.94 -18.55 17.32
N LEU A 204 2.22 -17.54 17.79
CA LEU A 204 2.75 -16.18 17.99
C LEU A 204 4.07 -16.16 18.76
N ALA A 205 4.17 -16.95 19.82
CA ALA A 205 5.34 -16.99 20.68
C ALA A 205 6.62 -17.43 19.94
N SER A 206 6.54 -18.32 18.93
CA SER A 206 7.70 -18.75 18.17
C SER A 206 8.20 -17.65 17.25
N ILE A 207 7.30 -16.91 16.60
CA ILE A 207 7.63 -15.82 15.68
C ILE A 207 8.33 -14.68 16.43
N PHE A 208 7.80 -14.31 17.60
CA PHE A 208 8.36 -13.20 18.39
C PHE A 208 9.69 -13.55 19.05
N LYS A 209 9.88 -14.81 19.45
CA LYS A 209 11.14 -15.26 20.05
C LYS A 209 12.31 -15.22 19.07
N GLU A 210 12.11 -15.56 17.80
CA GLU A 210 13.15 -15.55 16.76
C GLU A 210 13.70 -14.14 16.48
N ARG A 211 12.90 -13.10 16.68
CA ARG A 211 13.28 -11.70 16.39
C ARG A 211 13.77 -10.92 17.61
N SER A 212 13.68 -11.51 18.80
CA SER A 212 14.15 -10.88 20.06
C SER A 212 15.60 -11.21 20.37
N VAL A 213 16.28 -11.94 19.49
CA VAL A 213 17.70 -12.30 19.53
C VAL A 213 18.47 -11.46 18.51
#